data_22f27605c4252ca08af24b784bfaf8d4
#
_entry.id   22f27605c4252ca08af24b784bfaf8d4
#
_cell.length_a   1.000
_cell.length_b   1.000
_cell.length_c   1.000
_cell.angle_alpha   90.00
_cell.angle_beta   90.00
_cell.angle_gamma   90.00
#
_symmetry.space_group_name_H-M   'P 1'
#
loop_
_entity.id
_entity.type
_entity.pdbx_description
1 polymer ?
#
loop_
_entity_poly.entity_id
_entity_poly.type
_entity_poly.pdbx_seq_one_letter_code
_entity_poly.pdbx_strand_id
1 'polypeptide(L)'
;MRDYVFPAHKTRLLSFLHIGGVGLVLNRLLGGGLHDMRVIDVDQTADAIKNNPGFCFGVKVRMHVNAVAYWNAATAMKAARAAADQSGSKLMVHVSGTPIPLPEVLDYLGPGDIST
;
A
#
# COMPACT_ATOMS: atom_id res chain seq x y z
N MET A 1 -1.97 12.61 -12.84
CA MET A 1 -3.30 12.52 -12.19
C MET A 1 -3.55 13.71 -11.28
N ARG A 2 -2.70 14.00 -10.29
CA ARG A 2 -2.85 15.14 -9.37
C ARG A 2 -3.05 16.48 -10.10
N ASP A 3 -2.22 16.79 -11.08
CA ASP A 3 -2.14 18.12 -11.69
C ASP A 3 -3.12 18.33 -12.87
N TYR A 4 -3.67 17.23 -13.42
CA TYR A 4 -4.53 17.28 -14.62
C TYR A 4 -5.93 16.75 -14.41
N VAL A 5 -6.10 15.70 -13.61
CA VAL A 5 -7.41 15.07 -13.40
C VAL A 5 -8.14 15.70 -12.23
N PHE A 6 -7.47 15.89 -11.11
CA PHE A 6 -8.13 16.38 -9.90
C PHE A 6 -8.66 17.80 -9.97
N PRO A 7 -7.95 18.78 -10.58
CA PRO A 7 -8.47 20.14 -10.69
C PRO A 7 -9.74 20.24 -11.55
N ALA A 8 -9.93 19.26 -12.45
CA ALA A 8 -11.11 19.23 -13.33
C ALA A 8 -12.38 18.67 -12.67
N HIS A 9 -12.27 18.09 -11.45
CA HIS A 9 -13.40 17.45 -10.78
C HIS A 9 -13.84 18.21 -9.53
N LYS A 10 -15.17 18.24 -9.30
CA LYS A 10 -15.77 18.83 -8.08
C LYS A 10 -15.63 17.92 -6.86
N THR A 11 -15.44 16.62 -7.08
CA THR A 11 -15.27 15.63 -6.01
C THR A 11 -13.85 15.67 -5.47
N ARG A 12 -13.72 15.73 -4.15
CA ARG A 12 -12.41 15.56 -3.49
C ARG A 12 -11.93 14.14 -3.67
N LEU A 13 -10.76 13.96 -4.27
CA LEU A 13 -10.12 12.67 -4.48
C LEU A 13 -8.91 12.54 -3.56
N LEU A 14 -8.80 11.40 -2.89
CA LEU A 14 -7.65 11.03 -2.06
C LEU A 14 -7.05 9.73 -2.59
N SER A 15 -5.75 9.60 -2.50
CA SER A 15 -5.01 8.47 -3.03
C SER A 15 -4.25 7.76 -1.91
N PHE A 16 -4.21 6.43 -1.97
CA PHE A 16 -3.27 5.61 -1.21
C PHE A 16 -2.20 5.11 -2.17
N LEU A 17 -0.95 5.24 -1.77
CA LEU A 17 0.19 4.79 -2.55
C LEU A 17 0.48 3.32 -2.25
N HIS A 18 0.50 2.46 -3.29
CA HIS A 18 0.83 1.05 -3.10
C HIS A 18 2.31 0.89 -2.75
N ILE A 19 2.60 0.05 -1.74
CA ILE A 19 3.98 -0.17 -1.25
C ILE A 19 4.91 -0.79 -2.30
N GLY A 20 4.38 -1.55 -3.25
CA GLY A 20 5.15 -2.08 -4.37
C GLY A 20 5.20 -1.06 -5.51
N GLY A 21 6.40 -0.61 -5.87
CA GLY A 21 6.63 0.46 -6.84
C GLY A 21 6.14 0.17 -8.27
N VAL A 22 5.95 -1.09 -8.64
CA VAL A 22 5.38 -1.47 -9.95
C VAL A 22 3.86 -1.30 -10.02
N GLY A 23 3.20 -1.03 -8.90
CA GLY A 23 1.76 -0.85 -8.81
C GLY A 23 0.96 -2.08 -9.26
N LEU A 24 -0.29 -1.86 -9.65
CA LEU A 24 -1.21 -2.94 -10.04
C LEU A 24 -1.13 -3.31 -11.53
N VAL A 25 -0.52 -2.47 -12.36
CA VAL A 25 -0.53 -2.59 -13.83
C VAL A 25 0.23 -3.84 -14.30
N LEU A 26 1.34 -4.18 -13.65
CA LEU A 26 2.18 -5.32 -14.00
C LEU A 26 1.88 -6.59 -13.20
N ASN A 27 0.79 -6.61 -12.45
CA ASN A 27 0.43 -7.71 -11.55
C ASN A 27 0.40 -9.08 -12.26
N ARG A 28 -0.11 -9.13 -13.49
CA ARG A 28 -0.16 -10.37 -14.29
C ARG A 28 1.21 -10.81 -14.84
N LEU A 29 2.08 -9.86 -15.17
CA LEU A 29 3.39 -10.15 -15.76
C LEU A 29 4.42 -10.59 -14.72
N LEU A 30 4.28 -10.14 -13.48
CA LEU A 30 5.24 -10.40 -12.40
C LEU A 30 4.72 -11.41 -11.36
N GLY A 31 3.63 -12.12 -11.65
CA GLY A 31 3.06 -13.11 -10.74
C GLY A 31 2.45 -12.53 -9.46
N GLY A 32 2.21 -11.22 -9.43
CA GLY A 32 1.72 -10.49 -8.26
C GLY A 32 2.63 -9.31 -7.89
N GLY A 33 2.04 -8.22 -7.43
CA GLY A 33 2.79 -6.96 -7.16
C GLY A 33 3.82 -7.05 -6.04
N LEU A 34 3.76 -8.09 -5.18
CA LEU A 34 4.64 -8.29 -4.02
C LEU A 34 5.22 -9.73 -3.96
N HIS A 35 5.27 -10.42 -5.08
CA HIS A 35 5.98 -11.70 -5.17
C HIS A 35 7.50 -11.47 -5.18
N ASP A 36 7.94 -10.38 -5.75
CA ASP A 36 9.33 -9.95 -5.71
C ASP A 36 9.45 -8.75 -4.74
N MET A 37 10.10 -8.96 -3.61
CA MET A 37 10.26 -7.93 -2.58
C MET A 37 11.20 -6.79 -2.98
N ARG A 38 11.97 -6.93 -4.07
CA ARG A 38 12.83 -5.86 -4.61
C ARG A 38 12.02 -4.68 -5.15
N VAL A 39 10.72 -4.85 -5.38
CA VAL A 39 9.83 -3.77 -5.81
C VAL A 39 9.38 -2.85 -4.66
N ILE A 40 9.71 -3.21 -3.41
CA ILE A 40 9.39 -2.40 -2.23
C ILE A 40 10.54 -1.44 -1.93
N ASP A 41 10.20 -0.17 -1.80
CA ASP A 41 11.08 0.87 -1.31
C ASP A 41 10.32 1.71 -0.27
N VAL A 42 10.66 1.49 1.00
CA VAL A 42 10.00 2.14 2.14
C VAL A 42 10.26 3.64 2.14
N ASP A 43 11.51 4.03 1.92
CA ASP A 43 11.93 5.43 1.98
C ASP A 43 11.31 6.23 0.83
N GLN A 44 11.39 5.71 -0.39
CA GLN A 44 10.79 6.34 -1.56
C GLN A 44 9.26 6.45 -1.43
N THR A 45 8.61 5.43 -0.86
CA THR A 45 7.16 5.45 -0.61
C THR A 45 6.80 6.52 0.42
N ALA A 46 7.53 6.61 1.52
CA ALA A 46 7.29 7.60 2.56
C ALA A 46 7.53 9.02 2.04
N ASP A 47 8.60 9.24 1.30
CA ASP A 47 8.93 10.55 0.72
C ASP A 47 7.90 10.98 -0.34
N ALA A 48 7.42 10.05 -1.17
CA ALA A 48 6.36 10.35 -2.13
C ALA A 48 5.07 10.80 -1.43
N ILE A 49 4.71 10.22 -0.28
CA ILE A 49 3.55 10.65 0.50
C ILE A 49 3.77 12.04 1.10
N LYS A 50 4.92 12.27 1.76
CA LYS A 50 5.27 13.58 2.36
C LYS A 50 5.29 14.71 1.33
N ASN A 51 5.78 14.43 0.13
CA ASN A 51 5.88 15.41 -0.95
C ASN A 51 4.56 15.67 -1.68
N ASN A 52 3.49 14.95 -1.34
CA ASN A 52 2.17 15.13 -1.93
C ASN A 52 1.06 15.31 -0.87
N PRO A 53 1.19 16.29 0.03
CA PRO A 53 0.21 16.54 1.08
C PRO A 53 -1.15 16.92 0.46
N GLY A 54 -2.23 16.48 1.11
CA GLY A 54 -3.60 16.72 0.64
C GLY A 54 -4.05 15.85 -0.54
N PHE A 55 -3.14 15.10 -1.13
CA PHE A 55 -3.42 14.14 -2.21
C PHE A 55 -3.16 12.70 -1.80
N CYS A 56 -1.95 12.38 -1.31
CA CYS A 56 -1.62 11.07 -0.75
C CYS A 56 -2.05 11.01 0.71
N PHE A 57 -2.97 10.10 1.01
CA PHE A 57 -3.52 9.92 2.35
C PHE A 57 -2.79 8.84 3.16
N GLY A 58 -2.15 7.91 2.49
CA GLY A 58 -1.41 6.84 3.14
C GLY A 58 -0.87 5.77 2.21
N VAL A 59 -0.42 4.69 2.84
CA VAL A 59 0.15 3.51 2.19
C VAL A 59 -0.94 2.47 1.94
N LYS A 60 -0.93 1.81 0.78
CA LYS A 60 -1.76 0.65 0.45
C LYS A 60 -0.92 -0.60 0.33
N VAL A 61 -1.40 -1.69 0.94
CA VAL A 61 -0.90 -3.05 0.69
C VAL A 61 -2.05 -3.99 0.39
N ARG A 62 -1.83 -4.97 -0.49
CA ARG A 62 -2.81 -6.00 -0.82
C ARG A 62 -2.38 -7.33 -0.24
N MET A 63 -3.08 -7.80 0.81
CA MET A 63 -2.94 -9.13 1.38
C MET A 63 -3.90 -10.09 0.69
N HIS A 64 -3.53 -10.52 -0.51
CA HIS A 64 -4.25 -11.50 -1.31
C HIS A 64 -3.24 -12.45 -1.95
N VAL A 65 -3.55 -13.75 -2.00
CA VAL A 65 -2.66 -14.81 -2.54
C VAL A 65 -2.15 -14.56 -3.96
N ASN A 66 -2.91 -13.82 -4.77
CA ASN A 66 -2.50 -13.42 -6.13
C ASN A 66 -1.68 -12.12 -6.15
N ALA A 67 -1.44 -11.48 -5.02
CA ALA A 67 -0.72 -10.21 -4.95
C ALA A 67 0.59 -10.32 -4.18
N VAL A 68 0.63 -11.22 -3.18
CA VAL A 68 1.81 -11.43 -2.34
C VAL A 68 1.98 -12.92 -2.07
N ALA A 69 3.20 -13.43 -2.21
CA ALA A 69 3.53 -14.80 -1.85
C ALA A 69 3.46 -14.99 -0.33
N TYR A 70 3.04 -16.19 0.12
CA TYR A 70 2.93 -16.51 1.54
C TYR A 70 4.18 -16.13 2.35
N TRP A 71 5.36 -16.51 1.86
CA TRP A 71 6.65 -16.25 2.54
C TRP A 71 7.05 -14.76 2.56
N ASN A 72 6.41 -13.92 1.76
CA ASN A 72 6.65 -12.48 1.69
C ASN A 72 5.62 -11.67 2.49
N ALA A 73 4.51 -12.27 2.90
CA ALA A 73 3.36 -11.55 3.43
C ALA A 73 3.69 -10.73 4.68
N ALA A 74 4.33 -11.33 5.68
CA ALA A 74 4.73 -10.62 6.89
C ALA A 74 5.76 -9.51 6.60
N THR A 75 6.70 -9.74 5.69
CA THR A 75 7.70 -8.73 5.29
C THR A 75 7.04 -7.56 4.55
N ALA A 76 6.08 -7.84 3.67
CA ALA A 76 5.32 -6.80 2.97
C ALA A 76 4.49 -5.95 3.95
N MET A 77 3.86 -6.58 4.96
CA MET A 77 3.12 -5.86 6.01
C MET A 77 4.03 -4.97 6.84
N LYS A 78 5.20 -5.48 7.28
CA LYS A 78 6.21 -4.69 8.01
C LYS A 78 6.68 -3.50 7.21
N ALA A 79 6.98 -3.69 5.93
CA ALA A 79 7.43 -2.62 5.05
C ALA A 79 6.33 -1.55 4.86
N ALA A 80 5.08 -1.97 4.65
CA ALA A 80 3.96 -1.05 4.50
C ALA A 80 3.70 -0.27 5.80
N ARG A 81 3.77 -0.91 6.96
CA ARG A 81 3.67 -0.25 8.27
C ARG A 81 4.80 0.76 8.46
N ALA A 82 6.05 0.36 8.19
CA ALA A 82 7.21 1.24 8.32
C ALA A 82 7.07 2.50 7.43
N ALA A 83 6.63 2.34 6.18
CA ALA A 83 6.41 3.49 5.29
C ALA A 83 5.29 4.41 5.79
N ALA A 84 4.20 3.86 6.34
CA ALA A 84 3.12 4.64 6.93
C ALA A 84 3.59 5.41 8.17
N ASP A 85 4.34 4.76 9.06
CA ASP A 85 4.90 5.39 10.27
C ASP A 85 5.90 6.49 9.89
N GLN A 86 6.83 6.21 8.98
CA GLN A 86 7.83 7.16 8.52
C GLN A 86 7.22 8.39 7.84
N SER A 87 6.11 8.22 7.12
CA SER A 87 5.38 9.32 6.49
C SER A 87 4.37 10.02 7.41
N GLY A 88 4.12 9.50 8.61
CA GLY A 88 3.07 9.97 9.50
C GLY A 88 1.65 9.80 8.93
N SER A 89 1.48 8.82 8.03
CA SER A 89 0.24 8.60 7.29
C SER A 89 -0.51 7.34 7.74
N LYS A 90 -1.61 6.99 7.08
CA LYS A 90 -2.43 5.81 7.38
C LYS A 90 -2.04 4.61 6.52
N LEU A 91 -2.25 3.42 7.08
CA LEU A 91 -2.12 2.16 6.36
C LEU A 91 -3.51 1.66 5.93
N MET A 92 -3.64 1.28 4.67
CA MET A 92 -4.83 0.60 4.15
C MET A 92 -4.44 -0.79 3.66
N VAL A 93 -5.08 -1.81 4.21
CA VAL A 93 -4.86 -3.21 3.85
C VAL A 93 -6.07 -3.80 3.15
N HIS A 94 -5.88 -4.42 2.00
CA HIS A 94 -6.90 -5.26 1.38
C HIS A 94 -6.76 -6.69 1.89
N VAL A 95 -7.83 -7.26 2.43
CA VAL A 95 -7.83 -8.53 3.18
C VAL A 95 -8.71 -9.61 2.54
N SER A 96 -8.63 -9.76 1.25
CA SER A 96 -9.40 -10.79 0.52
C SER A 96 -8.50 -11.98 0.20
N GLY A 97 -8.81 -13.17 0.72
CA GLY A 97 -8.00 -14.38 0.50
C GLY A 97 -6.55 -14.21 0.96
N THR A 98 -6.38 -13.78 2.20
CA THR A 98 -5.07 -13.49 2.78
C THR A 98 -4.15 -14.70 2.81
N PRO A 99 -2.84 -14.56 2.46
CA PRO A 99 -1.87 -15.66 2.51
C PRO A 99 -1.45 -16.05 3.93
N ILE A 100 -1.68 -15.20 4.92
CA ILE A 100 -1.44 -15.44 6.35
C ILE A 100 -2.74 -15.22 7.14
N PRO A 101 -2.85 -15.72 8.37
CA PRO A 101 -4.06 -15.56 9.18
C PRO A 101 -4.50 -14.11 9.32
N LEU A 102 -5.80 -13.84 9.19
CA LEU A 102 -6.34 -12.49 9.30
C LEU A 102 -5.95 -11.77 10.61
N PRO A 103 -6.00 -12.42 11.80
CA PRO A 103 -5.54 -11.77 13.03
C PRO A 103 -4.10 -11.23 12.92
N GLU A 104 -3.19 -12.01 12.34
CA GLU A 104 -1.80 -11.59 12.12
C GLU A 104 -1.71 -10.34 11.19
N VAL A 105 -2.55 -10.27 10.17
CA VAL A 105 -2.63 -9.06 9.32
C VAL A 105 -3.12 -7.86 10.11
N LEU A 106 -4.13 -8.05 10.95
CA LEU A 106 -4.74 -6.98 11.74
C LEU A 106 -3.83 -6.44 12.84
N ASP A 107 -2.89 -7.25 13.35
CA ASP A 107 -1.89 -6.82 14.35
C ASP A 107 -0.97 -5.70 13.84
N TYR A 108 -0.86 -5.53 12.51
CA TYR A 108 -0.11 -4.40 11.92
C TYR A 108 -0.92 -3.10 11.84
N LEU A 109 -2.21 -3.12 12.10
CA LEU A 109 -3.08 -1.95 12.00
C LEU A 109 -3.18 -1.23 13.34
N GLY A 110 -3.14 0.08 13.28
CA GLY A 110 -3.36 0.98 14.42
C GLY A 110 -4.61 1.83 14.26
N PRO A 111 -4.91 2.69 15.25
CA PRO A 111 -6.07 3.58 15.21
C PRO A 111 -6.08 4.45 13.96
N GLY A 112 -7.19 4.41 13.22
CA GLY A 112 -7.39 5.19 11.99
C GLY A 112 -6.84 4.54 10.72
N ASP A 113 -6.22 3.35 10.79
CA ASP A 113 -5.91 2.52 9.64
C ASP A 113 -7.16 1.85 9.08
N ILE A 114 -7.08 1.36 7.85
CA ILE A 114 -8.24 0.88 7.08
C ILE A 114 -8.02 -0.58 6.67
N SER A 115 -9.00 -1.43 6.98
CA SER A 115 -9.13 -2.77 6.41
C SER A 115 -10.28 -2.80 5.39
N THR A 116 -10.04 -3.36 4.18
CA THR A 116 -11.04 -3.40 3.09
C THR A 116 -11.21 -4.80 2.52
#